data_182d903527e40e5d19b021caa8a4c7e9
#
_entry.id   182d903527e40e5d19b021caa8a4c7e9
#
_cell.length_a   1.000
_cell.length_b   1.000
_cell.length_c   1.000
_cell.angle_alpha   90.00
_cell.angle_beta   90.00
_cell.angle_gamma   90.00
#
_symmetry.space_group_name_H-M   'P 1'
#
loop_
_entity.id
_entity.type
_entity.pdbx_description
1 polymer ?
#
loop_
_entity_poly.entity_id
_entity_poly.type
_entity_poly.pdbx_seq_one_letter_code
_entity_poly.pdbx_strand_id
1 'polypeptide(L)'
;LKPVADAVSEKVWRAMIDASKTLHSLGIRHALIGGLAVGAYGWPRATRDVDFLVGDGAWSKSESGVVILRAGIPVEAHGISVDTISVRDDERHLLSAIETAESSEGIPVIAVEALVYLKLSSPRSQDRQDVLNLVGVGLDLDRVRRYLDANAPKVREKFEAIVRTAKEEEG
;
A
#
# COMPACT_ATOMS: atom_id res chain seq x y z
N LEU A 1 11.42 7.82 -3.69
CA LEU A 1 10.91 6.57 -4.28
C LEU A 1 11.83 6.09 -5.39
N LYS A 2 11.99 4.77 -5.52
CA LYS A 2 12.71 4.11 -6.63
C LYS A 2 11.74 3.70 -7.73
N PRO A 3 12.21 3.56 -9.00
CA PRO A 3 11.39 3.01 -10.07
C PRO A 3 10.90 1.60 -9.72
N VAL A 4 9.60 1.36 -9.87
CA VAL A 4 9.00 0.04 -9.65
C VAL A 4 9.26 -0.87 -10.86
N ALA A 5 9.40 -0.29 -12.05
CA ALA A 5 9.60 -1.03 -13.31
C ALA A 5 10.79 -1.99 -13.27
N ASP A 6 11.89 -1.60 -12.62
CA ASP A 6 13.12 -2.39 -12.57
C ASP A 6 13.01 -3.67 -11.71
N ALA A 7 11.96 -3.76 -10.90
CA ALA A 7 11.80 -4.80 -9.88
C ALA A 7 10.72 -5.85 -10.21
N VAL A 8 9.95 -5.65 -11.29
CA VAL A 8 8.77 -6.46 -11.59
C VAL A 8 8.74 -6.93 -13.05
N SER A 9 7.97 -7.98 -13.32
CA SER A 9 7.75 -8.42 -14.69
C SER A 9 6.99 -7.36 -15.51
N GLU A 10 7.21 -7.33 -16.82
CA GLU A 10 6.50 -6.42 -17.72
C GLU A 10 4.97 -6.53 -17.61
N LYS A 11 4.45 -7.73 -17.38
CA LYS A 11 3.00 -7.93 -17.18
C LYS A 11 2.48 -7.23 -15.94
N VAL A 12 3.16 -7.37 -14.82
CA VAL A 12 2.79 -6.71 -13.56
C VAL A 12 2.90 -5.19 -13.70
N TRP A 13 3.96 -4.71 -14.34
CA TRP A 13 4.15 -3.30 -14.64
C TRP A 13 3.00 -2.72 -15.47
N ARG A 14 2.64 -3.37 -16.58
CA ARG A 14 1.53 -2.94 -17.42
C ARG A 14 0.19 -2.99 -16.69
N ALA A 15 -0.06 -4.06 -15.93
CA ALA A 15 -1.28 -4.19 -15.14
C ALA A 15 -1.44 -3.03 -14.13
N MET A 16 -0.36 -2.69 -13.43
CA MET A 16 -0.33 -1.59 -12.47
C MET A 16 -0.63 -0.24 -13.15
N ILE A 17 0.03 0.07 -14.27
CA ILE A 17 -0.19 1.32 -15.01
C ILE A 17 -1.63 1.41 -15.51
N ASP A 18 -2.15 0.37 -16.16
CA ASP A 18 -3.48 0.42 -16.78
C ASP A 18 -4.57 0.46 -15.71
N ALA A 19 -4.40 -0.26 -14.60
CA ALA A 19 -5.32 -0.20 -13.47
C ALA A 19 -5.32 1.21 -12.83
N SER A 20 -4.16 1.80 -12.59
CA SER A 20 -4.05 3.16 -12.04
C SER A 20 -4.70 4.20 -12.96
N LYS A 21 -4.45 4.13 -14.27
CA LYS A 21 -5.09 5.00 -15.26
C LYS A 21 -6.61 4.85 -15.27
N THR A 22 -7.11 3.62 -15.17
CA THR A 22 -8.55 3.35 -15.12
C THR A 22 -9.16 3.94 -13.86
N LEU A 23 -8.57 3.73 -12.68
CA LEU A 23 -9.02 4.34 -11.43
C LEU A 23 -9.04 5.86 -11.52
N HIS A 24 -7.99 6.46 -12.10
CA HIS A 24 -7.92 7.91 -12.32
C HIS A 24 -9.04 8.40 -13.25
N SER A 25 -9.28 7.73 -14.38
CA SER A 25 -10.32 8.10 -15.32
C SER A 25 -11.74 8.01 -14.75
N LEU A 26 -11.94 7.11 -13.77
CA LEU A 26 -13.18 6.99 -13.02
C LEU A 26 -13.31 8.02 -11.90
N GLY A 27 -12.32 8.90 -11.70
CA GLY A 27 -12.28 9.87 -10.61
C GLY A 27 -12.08 9.25 -9.23
N ILE A 28 -11.52 8.03 -9.16
CA ILE A 28 -11.28 7.33 -7.91
C ILE A 28 -9.88 7.66 -7.41
N ARG A 29 -9.82 8.30 -6.24
CA ARG A 29 -8.54 8.52 -5.54
C ARG A 29 -7.99 7.18 -5.08
N HIS A 30 -6.71 6.95 -5.35
CA HIS A 30 -6.05 5.67 -5.06
C HIS A 30 -4.57 5.87 -4.80
N ALA A 31 -3.96 4.90 -4.15
CA ALA A 31 -2.52 4.80 -4.00
C ALA A 31 -2.08 3.34 -4.02
N LEU A 32 -0.94 3.08 -4.66
CA LEU A 32 -0.31 1.76 -4.69
C LEU A 32 0.12 1.36 -3.27
N ILE A 33 -0.21 0.15 -2.89
CA ILE A 33 0.16 -0.48 -1.62
C ILE A 33 0.81 -1.86 -1.88
N GLY A 34 0.85 -2.72 -0.90
CA GLY A 34 1.29 -4.10 -1.05
C GLY A 34 2.79 -4.26 -1.37
N GLY A 35 3.12 -5.33 -2.08
CA GLY A 35 4.51 -5.67 -2.41
C GLY A 35 5.17 -4.71 -3.37
N LEU A 36 4.42 -4.14 -4.31
CA LEU A 36 4.94 -3.15 -5.28
C LEU A 36 5.34 -1.85 -4.59
N ALA A 37 4.55 -1.39 -3.61
CA ALA A 37 4.90 -0.21 -2.81
C ALA A 37 6.17 -0.46 -1.97
N VAL A 38 6.34 -1.65 -1.40
CA VAL A 38 7.60 -2.03 -0.71
C VAL A 38 8.79 -1.93 -1.66
N GLY A 39 8.63 -2.38 -2.90
CA GLY A 39 9.64 -2.24 -3.95
C GLY A 39 10.00 -0.78 -4.24
N ALA A 40 9.02 0.11 -4.35
CA ALA A 40 9.22 1.55 -4.55
C ALA A 40 10.03 2.20 -3.41
N TYR A 41 9.92 1.67 -2.20
CA TYR A 41 10.72 2.12 -1.04
C TYR A 41 12.09 1.45 -0.92
N GLY A 42 12.51 0.66 -1.90
CA GLY A 42 13.88 0.19 -2.01
C GLY A 42 14.10 -1.27 -1.64
N TRP A 43 13.06 -2.03 -1.37
CA TRP A 43 13.12 -3.47 -1.17
C TRP A 43 12.26 -4.21 -2.21
N PRO A 44 12.75 -4.35 -3.46
CA PRO A 44 12.03 -5.07 -4.50
C PRO A 44 11.95 -6.56 -4.16
N ARG A 45 10.78 -7.13 -4.32
CA ARG A 45 10.53 -8.58 -4.23
C ARG A 45 9.54 -9.03 -5.28
N ALA A 46 9.57 -10.31 -5.60
CA ALA A 46 8.59 -10.89 -6.50
C ALA A 46 7.17 -10.68 -5.96
N THR A 47 6.29 -10.15 -6.80
CA THR A 47 4.86 -10.00 -6.54
C THR A 47 4.07 -10.48 -7.75
N ARG A 48 2.84 -10.98 -7.55
CA ARG A 48 1.99 -11.55 -8.57
C ARG A 48 0.70 -10.78 -8.78
N ASP A 49 0.45 -9.81 -7.95
CA ASP A 49 -0.76 -9.01 -7.85
C ASP A 49 -0.41 -7.52 -7.74
N VAL A 50 -1.40 -6.71 -8.02
CA VAL A 50 -1.35 -5.26 -7.90
C VAL A 50 -2.38 -4.85 -6.86
N ASP A 51 -1.95 -4.19 -5.79
CA ASP A 51 -2.81 -3.75 -4.70
C ASP A 51 -2.94 -2.23 -4.71
N PHE A 52 -4.16 -1.72 -4.74
CA PHE A 52 -4.47 -0.29 -4.54
C PHE A 52 -5.34 -0.07 -3.32
N LEU A 53 -4.95 0.86 -2.48
CA LEU A 53 -5.84 1.47 -1.51
C LEU A 53 -6.68 2.52 -2.25
N VAL A 54 -8.01 2.49 -2.07
CA VAL A 54 -8.94 3.36 -2.79
C VAL A 54 -9.79 4.16 -1.83
N GLY A 55 -10.10 5.39 -2.23
CA GLY A 55 -11.01 6.27 -1.49
C GLY A 55 -12.49 5.91 -1.68
N ASP A 56 -13.35 6.68 -1.04
CA ASP A 56 -14.81 6.42 -0.92
C ASP A 56 -15.54 6.26 -2.27
N GLY A 57 -15.01 6.83 -3.36
CA GLY A 57 -15.61 6.76 -4.70
C GLY A 57 -15.58 5.40 -5.38
N ALA A 58 -14.89 4.40 -4.80
CA ALA A 58 -14.76 3.06 -5.38
C ALA A 58 -16.00 2.16 -5.17
N TRP A 59 -16.87 2.55 -4.25
CA TRP A 59 -18.02 1.75 -3.85
C TRP A 59 -19.33 2.50 -4.05
N SER A 60 -20.37 1.77 -4.39
CA SER A 60 -21.73 2.28 -4.48
C SER A 60 -22.68 1.44 -3.64
N LYS A 61 -23.75 2.07 -3.15
CA LYS A 61 -24.86 1.32 -2.50
C LYS A 61 -25.94 1.06 -3.54
N SER A 62 -26.41 -0.18 -3.63
CA SER A 62 -27.61 -0.52 -4.39
C SER A 62 -28.86 0.01 -3.68
N GLU A 63 -30.00 0.02 -4.36
CA GLU A 63 -31.31 0.37 -3.76
C GLU A 63 -31.67 -0.51 -2.57
N SER A 64 -31.20 -1.75 -2.55
CA SER A 64 -31.36 -2.69 -1.42
C SER A 64 -30.38 -2.47 -0.28
N GLY A 65 -29.47 -1.46 -0.37
CA GLY A 65 -28.47 -1.16 0.64
C GLY A 65 -27.20 -2.01 0.56
N VAL A 66 -27.09 -2.92 -0.41
CA VAL A 66 -25.89 -3.72 -0.62
C VAL A 66 -24.76 -2.83 -1.17
N VAL A 67 -23.59 -2.92 -0.55
CA VAL A 67 -22.39 -2.23 -1.03
C VAL A 67 -21.74 -3.07 -2.11
N ILE A 68 -21.57 -2.47 -3.28
CA ILE A 68 -20.95 -3.13 -4.46
C ILE A 68 -19.78 -2.31 -4.97
N LEU A 69 -18.80 -3.02 -5.54
CA LEU A 69 -17.72 -2.37 -6.26
C LEU A 69 -18.28 -1.64 -7.48
N ARG A 70 -17.88 -0.40 -7.67
CA ARG A 70 -18.34 0.42 -8.78
C ARG A 70 -17.94 -0.20 -10.12
N ALA A 71 -18.87 -0.19 -11.08
CA ALA A 71 -18.62 -0.72 -12.41
C ALA A 71 -17.42 -0.04 -13.09
N GLY A 72 -16.62 -0.82 -13.79
CA GLY A 72 -15.42 -0.36 -14.50
C GLY A 72 -14.13 -0.37 -13.64
N ILE A 73 -14.20 -0.62 -12.34
CA ILE A 73 -13.00 -0.81 -11.52
C ILE A 73 -12.33 -2.13 -11.94
N PRO A 74 -11.03 -2.11 -12.29
CA PRO A 74 -10.34 -3.30 -12.74
C PRO A 74 -10.16 -4.28 -11.57
N VAL A 75 -10.50 -5.54 -11.80
CA VAL A 75 -10.20 -6.66 -10.89
C VAL A 75 -9.10 -7.57 -11.45
N GLU A 76 -8.79 -7.40 -12.73
CA GLU A 76 -7.71 -8.05 -13.44
C GLU A 76 -7.23 -7.15 -14.59
N ALA A 77 -5.93 -7.17 -14.88
CA ALA A 77 -5.33 -6.55 -16.05
C ALA A 77 -4.15 -7.40 -16.54
N HIS A 78 -4.08 -7.68 -17.84
CA HIS A 78 -3.01 -8.49 -18.45
C HIS A 78 -2.82 -9.88 -17.79
N GLY A 79 -3.89 -10.49 -17.26
CA GLY A 79 -3.82 -11.76 -16.53
C GLY A 79 -3.21 -11.63 -15.12
N ILE A 80 -3.12 -10.42 -14.58
CA ILE A 80 -2.67 -10.10 -13.23
C ILE A 80 -3.86 -9.64 -12.40
N SER A 81 -4.04 -10.20 -11.20
CA SER A 81 -5.06 -9.75 -10.26
C SER A 81 -4.80 -8.30 -9.83
N VAL A 82 -5.88 -7.52 -9.77
CA VAL A 82 -5.86 -6.14 -9.26
C VAL A 82 -6.80 -6.08 -8.07
N ASP A 83 -6.23 -5.95 -6.89
CA ASP A 83 -6.97 -5.86 -5.65
C ASP A 83 -7.18 -4.40 -5.25
N THR A 84 -8.43 -4.01 -5.07
CA THR A 84 -8.81 -2.69 -4.57
C THR A 84 -9.31 -2.81 -3.13
N ILE A 85 -8.60 -2.16 -2.21
CA ILE A 85 -8.87 -2.20 -0.78
C ILE A 85 -9.43 -0.85 -0.36
N SER A 86 -10.62 -0.85 0.24
CA SER A 86 -11.24 0.38 0.75
C SER A 86 -10.71 0.75 2.13
N VAL A 87 -10.69 2.05 2.40
CA VAL A 87 -10.43 2.59 3.73
C VAL A 87 -11.63 2.28 4.63
N ARG A 88 -11.41 1.68 5.78
CA ARG A 88 -12.45 1.42 6.78
C ARG A 88 -12.74 2.67 7.60
N ASP A 89 -13.91 2.71 8.26
CA ASP A 89 -14.34 3.85 9.06
C ASP A 89 -13.39 4.15 10.22
N ASP A 90 -12.75 3.13 10.79
CA ASP A 90 -11.77 3.25 11.87
C ASP A 90 -10.34 3.54 11.38
N GLU A 91 -10.14 3.66 10.07
CA GLU A 91 -8.84 3.91 9.42
C GLU A 91 -8.84 5.20 8.57
N ARG A 92 -9.66 6.18 8.92
CA ARG A 92 -9.85 7.41 8.13
C ARG A 92 -8.55 8.19 7.87
N HIS A 93 -7.53 8.04 8.70
CA HIS A 93 -6.19 8.60 8.45
C HIS A 93 -5.57 8.11 7.13
N LEU A 94 -5.99 6.95 6.59
CA LEU A 94 -5.53 6.46 5.31
C LEU A 94 -6.07 7.26 4.12
N LEU A 95 -7.20 7.97 4.26
CA LEU A 95 -7.68 8.88 3.21
C LEU A 95 -6.70 10.02 2.97
N SER A 96 -6.17 10.62 4.05
CA SER A 96 -5.11 11.63 3.94
C SER A 96 -3.83 11.04 3.33
N ALA A 97 -3.50 9.77 3.64
CA ALA A 97 -2.35 9.11 3.06
C ALA A 97 -2.50 8.88 1.54
N ILE A 98 -3.73 8.63 1.05
CA ILE A 98 -4.01 8.59 -0.40
C ILE A 98 -3.83 9.98 -1.03
N GLU A 99 -4.34 11.04 -0.37
CA GLU A 99 -4.27 12.41 -0.88
C GLU A 99 -2.85 12.95 -0.96
N THR A 100 -1.97 12.50 -0.05
CA THR A 100 -0.57 12.92 0.05
C THR A 100 0.39 11.89 -0.57
N ALA A 101 -0.13 10.91 -1.32
CA ALA A 101 0.69 9.90 -1.97
C ALA A 101 1.69 10.53 -2.94
N GLU A 102 2.93 10.07 -2.87
CA GLU A 102 3.99 10.53 -3.77
C GLU A 102 3.94 9.76 -5.09
N SER A 103 4.23 10.44 -6.20
CA SER A 103 4.25 9.78 -7.50
C SER A 103 5.59 9.08 -7.76
N SER A 104 5.53 7.81 -8.13
CA SER A 104 6.63 7.08 -8.75
C SER A 104 6.21 6.68 -10.17
N GLU A 105 6.89 7.22 -11.17
CA GLU A 105 6.62 6.95 -12.59
C GLU A 105 5.14 7.19 -13.01
N GLY A 106 4.51 8.19 -12.40
CA GLY A 106 3.10 8.54 -12.65
C GLY A 106 2.08 7.72 -11.84
N ILE A 107 2.53 6.79 -11.01
CA ILE A 107 1.67 6.00 -10.12
C ILE A 107 1.73 6.61 -8.71
N PRO A 108 0.60 6.95 -8.09
CA PRO A 108 0.58 7.38 -6.70
C PRO A 108 0.93 6.20 -5.78
N VAL A 109 1.95 6.36 -4.96
CA VAL A 109 2.42 5.35 -3.98
C VAL A 109 2.11 5.86 -2.59
N ILE A 110 1.51 5.03 -1.76
CA ILE A 110 1.16 5.38 -0.38
C ILE A 110 2.41 5.79 0.42
N ALA A 111 2.29 6.77 1.31
CA ALA A 111 3.38 7.16 2.20
C ALA A 111 3.89 5.96 3.02
N VAL A 112 5.20 5.88 3.25
CA VAL A 112 5.82 4.69 3.85
C VAL A 112 5.32 4.40 5.25
N GLU A 113 5.00 5.42 6.05
CA GLU A 113 4.42 5.25 7.38
C GLU A 113 3.04 4.62 7.36
N ALA A 114 2.21 4.95 6.37
CA ALA A 114 0.91 4.33 6.16
C ALA A 114 1.06 2.89 5.61
N LEU A 115 2.05 2.65 4.74
CA LEU A 115 2.40 1.31 4.28
C LEU A 115 2.81 0.41 5.45
N VAL A 116 3.66 0.90 6.35
CA VAL A 116 4.07 0.18 7.57
C VAL A 116 2.84 -0.13 8.44
N TYR A 117 1.95 0.83 8.64
CA TYR A 117 0.70 0.60 9.36
C TYR A 117 -0.12 -0.54 8.73
N LEU A 118 -0.37 -0.51 7.43
CA LEU A 118 -1.13 -1.54 6.71
C LEU A 118 -0.48 -2.92 6.86
N LYS A 119 0.83 -3.00 6.74
CA LYS A 119 1.61 -4.23 6.89
C LYS A 119 1.51 -4.80 8.32
N LEU A 120 1.63 -3.97 9.34
CA LEU A 120 1.56 -4.40 10.74
C LEU A 120 0.15 -4.70 11.23
N SER A 121 -0.87 -4.20 10.53
CA SER A 121 -2.28 -4.53 10.77
C SER A 121 -2.69 -5.88 10.18
N SER A 122 -1.88 -6.43 9.29
CA SER A 122 -2.04 -7.76 8.71
C SER A 122 -1.46 -8.85 9.62
N PRO A 123 -2.07 -10.05 9.69
CA PRO A 123 -1.53 -11.18 10.42
C PRO A 123 -0.45 -11.97 9.65
N ARG A 124 -0.19 -11.64 8.37
CA ARG A 124 0.71 -12.42 7.50
C ARG A 124 2.17 -12.23 7.91
N SER A 125 2.93 -13.31 7.96
CA SER A 125 4.37 -13.29 8.26
C SER A 125 5.16 -12.49 7.21
N GLN A 126 4.77 -12.58 5.95
CA GLN A 126 5.39 -11.82 4.86
C GLN A 126 5.29 -10.30 5.08
N ASP A 127 4.17 -9.81 5.62
CA ASP A 127 4.00 -8.37 5.89
C ASP A 127 4.93 -7.88 7.01
N ARG A 128 5.19 -8.72 8.02
CA ARG A 128 6.20 -8.41 9.04
C ARG A 128 7.61 -8.38 8.45
N GLN A 129 7.94 -9.34 7.58
CA GLN A 129 9.22 -9.39 6.88
C GLN A 129 9.42 -8.17 5.98
N ASP A 130 8.37 -7.73 5.27
CA ASP A 130 8.41 -6.50 4.47
C ASP A 130 8.79 -5.28 5.33
N VAL A 131 8.22 -5.14 6.53
CA VAL A 131 8.57 -4.04 7.43
C VAL A 131 10.01 -4.16 7.94
N LEU A 132 10.47 -5.37 8.29
CA LEU A 132 11.86 -5.61 8.70
C LEU A 132 12.83 -5.17 7.59
N ASN A 133 12.55 -5.54 6.36
CA ASN A 133 13.36 -5.17 5.21
C ASN A 133 13.33 -3.65 4.93
N LEU A 134 12.18 -2.99 5.11
CA LEU A 134 12.08 -1.53 5.00
C LEU A 134 12.92 -0.82 6.07
N VAL A 135 12.97 -1.34 7.29
CA VAL A 135 13.87 -0.84 8.35
C VAL A 135 15.32 -0.98 7.90
N GLY A 136 15.72 -2.14 7.37
CA GLY A 136 17.08 -2.42 6.91
C GLY A 136 17.55 -1.54 5.74
N VAL A 137 16.64 -1.06 4.89
CA VAL A 137 17.00 -0.12 3.79
C VAL A 137 17.03 1.36 4.21
N GLY A 138 16.90 1.66 5.50
CA GLY A 138 17.04 3.00 6.05
C GLY A 138 15.74 3.80 6.14
N LEU A 139 14.65 3.15 6.51
CA LEU A 139 13.37 3.79 6.82
C LEU A 139 13.54 4.89 7.90
N ASP A 140 12.91 6.05 7.69
CA ASP A 140 12.80 7.09 8.73
C ASP A 140 11.92 6.60 9.89
N LEU A 141 12.56 6.02 10.91
CA LEU A 141 11.88 5.43 12.06
C LEU A 141 11.08 6.45 12.86
N ASP A 142 11.57 7.68 12.97
CA ASP A 142 10.89 8.72 13.76
C ASP A 142 9.64 9.24 13.03
N ARG A 143 9.66 9.29 11.72
CA ARG A 143 8.48 9.60 10.91
C ARG A 143 7.40 8.54 11.11
N VAL A 144 7.76 7.26 11.03
CA VAL A 144 6.83 6.15 11.29
C VAL A 144 6.30 6.18 12.71
N ARG A 145 7.17 6.42 13.69
CA ARG A 145 6.77 6.53 15.10
C ARG A 145 5.71 7.59 15.33
N ARG A 146 5.95 8.81 14.83
CA ARG A 146 4.98 9.91 14.94
C ARG A 146 3.65 9.57 14.30
N TYR A 147 3.68 8.94 13.13
CA TYR A 147 2.46 8.53 12.44
C TYR A 147 1.66 7.48 13.24
N LEU A 148 2.32 6.44 13.74
CA LEU A 148 1.67 5.39 14.52
C LEU A 148 1.14 5.92 15.85
N ASP A 149 1.88 6.78 16.55
CA ASP A 149 1.45 7.38 17.81
C ASP A 149 0.19 8.23 17.62
N ALA A 150 0.08 8.96 16.51
CA ALA A 150 -1.06 9.78 16.17
C ALA A 150 -2.30 9.01 15.70
N ASN A 151 -2.11 7.92 14.96
CA ASN A 151 -3.20 7.29 14.22
C ASN A 151 -3.50 5.84 14.64
N ALA A 152 -2.52 5.13 15.16
CA ALA A 152 -2.63 3.70 15.47
C ALA A 152 -1.71 3.26 16.62
N PRO A 153 -1.83 3.82 17.83
CA PRO A 153 -0.90 3.57 18.93
C PRO A 153 -0.79 2.08 19.31
N LYS A 154 -1.85 1.30 19.09
CA LYS A 154 -1.85 -0.16 19.33
C LYS A 154 -0.85 -0.92 18.43
N VAL A 155 -0.47 -0.36 17.29
CA VAL A 155 0.47 -0.97 16.33
C VAL A 155 1.92 -0.60 16.67
N ARG A 156 2.13 0.42 17.49
CA ARG A 156 3.43 0.99 17.85
C ARG A 156 4.37 -0.06 18.46
N GLU A 157 3.87 -0.90 19.36
CA GLU A 157 4.67 -1.94 20.01
C GLU A 157 5.16 -3.00 19.01
N LYS A 158 4.32 -3.39 18.05
CA LYS A 158 4.71 -4.32 16.98
C LYS A 158 5.85 -3.73 16.12
N PHE A 159 5.77 -2.44 15.82
CA PHE A 159 6.82 -1.74 15.08
C PHE A 159 8.15 -1.75 15.85
N GLU A 160 8.14 -1.40 17.15
CA GLU A 160 9.37 -1.40 17.96
C GLU A 160 9.97 -2.81 18.11
N ALA A 161 9.16 -3.85 18.15
CA ALA A 161 9.66 -5.23 18.15
C ALA A 161 10.47 -5.53 16.87
N ILE A 162 9.97 -5.09 15.71
CA ILE A 162 10.69 -5.26 14.43
C ILE A 162 11.97 -4.43 14.39
N VAL A 163 11.93 -3.19 14.86
CA VAL A 163 13.12 -2.33 14.92
C VAL A 163 14.22 -2.95 15.81
N ARG A 164 13.85 -3.60 16.92
CA ARG A 164 14.82 -4.33 17.73
C ARG A 164 15.43 -5.51 16.98
N THR A 165 14.59 -6.34 16.32
CA THR A 165 15.07 -7.46 15.49
C THR A 165 16.04 -7.00 14.42
N ALA A 166 15.72 -5.93 13.68
CA ALA A 166 16.59 -5.40 12.64
C ALA A 166 17.99 -5.00 13.20
N LYS A 167 18.04 -4.38 14.36
CA LYS A 167 19.31 -4.00 15.01
C LYS A 167 20.14 -5.20 15.47
N GLU A 168 19.47 -6.29 15.86
CA GLU A 168 20.14 -7.53 16.28
C GLU A 168 20.74 -8.29 15.09
N GLU A 169 20.15 -8.16 13.89
CA GLU A 169 20.65 -8.79 12.67
C GLU A 169 21.83 -8.01 12.03
N GLU A 170 21.99 -6.73 12.36
CA GLU A 170 23.09 -5.89 11.86
C GLU A 170 24.36 -5.94 12.73
N GLY A 171 24.29 -6.47 13.95
CA GLY A 171 25.38 -6.55 14.92
C GLY A 171 26.06 -7.88 14.94
#